data_4ee78f1d947351dc6371d9821f2ebaa3
#
_entry.id   4ee78f1d947351dc6371d9821f2ebaa3
#
_cell.length_a   1.000
_cell.length_b   1.000
_cell.length_c   1.000
_cell.angle_alpha   90.00
_cell.angle_beta   90.00
_cell.angle_gamma   90.00
#
_symmetry.space_group_name_H-M   'P 1'
#
loop_
_entity.id
_entity.type
_entity.pdbx_description
1 polymer ?
#
loop_
_entity_poly.entity_id
_entity_poly.type
_entity_poly.pdbx_seq_one_letter_code
_entity_poly.pdbx_strand_id
1 'polypeptide(L)'
;MSQSYRVAILGATGAVGAELLELLHSRSFPISNLKLLASERSAGTTLPFGGEMLQVEAVSGRSFDNVDLVLASAGGSTSKLWAPQAVAAGAVVIDNSSAFRMDATVPLVVPEVNPQAAAAHRGIIANPNCTTILMAVAVWPLHKVKPVQRIVVATYQSASGAGARAMEEMKAQARAILAGETPKTDIFPYPLAFNLFPHNTPINDLGYCEEEMKMVNETRKIFGTDEIKITATCVRVPVLRAHSEAINLEFAEPFSAIEAREILKQASGIKVVEDWQANYFPMPAEASGKDEVLVGRIRQDISHPCGLEMWLSGDQIRKGAALNAVQIAELLAQKDLLRTPVAAASN
;
A
#
# COMPACT_ATOMS: atom_id res chain seq x y z
N MET A 1 28.22 6.98 15.83
CA MET A 1 27.05 7.85 15.69
C MET A 1 26.15 7.18 14.67
N SER A 2 24.89 6.95 14.96
CA SER A 2 23.93 6.39 13.98
C SER A 2 23.82 7.39 12.83
N GLN A 3 23.90 6.90 11.60
CA GLN A 3 23.74 7.71 10.38
C GLN A 3 22.32 8.30 10.37
N SER A 4 22.18 9.59 10.15
CA SER A 4 20.89 10.27 10.00
C SER A 4 20.73 10.83 8.59
N TYR A 5 19.49 10.93 8.12
CA TYR A 5 19.16 11.21 6.71
C TYR A 5 18.37 12.50 6.56
N ARG A 6 18.56 13.16 5.42
CA ARG A 6 17.76 14.30 4.98
C ARG A 6 16.60 13.75 4.15
N VAL A 7 15.40 13.86 4.69
CA VAL A 7 14.19 13.27 4.12
C VAL A 7 13.30 14.34 3.52
N ALA A 8 12.65 14.05 2.40
CA ALA A 8 11.58 14.86 1.88
C ALA A 8 10.30 14.01 1.69
N ILE A 9 9.13 14.57 2.03
CA ILE A 9 7.83 13.97 1.75
C ILE A 9 7.18 14.76 0.63
N LEU A 10 7.04 14.16 -0.55
CA LEU A 10 6.33 14.74 -1.69
C LEU A 10 4.84 14.33 -1.63
N GLY A 11 3.95 15.30 -1.46
CA GLY A 11 2.54 15.07 -1.19
C GLY A 11 2.22 15.04 0.32
N ALA A 12 2.96 15.80 1.12
CA ALA A 12 2.89 15.81 2.58
C ALA A 12 1.48 16.12 3.15
N THR A 13 0.66 16.89 2.43
CA THR A 13 -0.69 17.30 2.86
C THR A 13 -1.78 16.25 2.56
N GLY A 14 -1.44 15.15 1.89
CA GLY A 14 -2.35 14.05 1.61
C GLY A 14 -2.53 13.10 2.80
N ALA A 15 -3.54 12.21 2.73
CA ALA A 15 -3.79 11.22 3.79
C ALA A 15 -2.58 10.33 4.06
N VAL A 16 -1.91 9.85 3.01
CA VAL A 16 -0.68 9.05 3.13
C VAL A 16 0.49 9.91 3.63
N GLY A 17 0.57 11.19 3.22
CA GLY A 17 1.61 12.12 3.69
C GLY A 17 1.54 12.35 5.20
N ALA A 18 0.34 12.54 5.75
CA ALA A 18 0.13 12.67 7.18
C ALA A 18 0.53 11.38 7.94
N GLU A 19 0.19 10.22 7.40
CA GLU A 19 0.55 8.93 7.97
C GLU A 19 2.07 8.67 7.90
N LEU A 20 2.76 9.12 6.83
CA LEU A 20 4.21 9.06 6.72
C LEU A 20 4.88 9.87 7.85
N LEU A 21 4.38 11.08 8.14
CA LEU A 21 4.89 11.90 9.25
C LEU A 21 4.76 11.19 10.60
N GLU A 22 3.57 10.65 10.90
CA GLU A 22 3.33 9.90 12.13
C GLU A 22 4.27 8.69 12.24
N LEU A 23 4.39 7.90 11.18
CA LEU A 23 5.19 6.68 11.18
C LEU A 23 6.69 6.95 11.26
N LEU A 24 7.21 7.95 10.56
CA LEU A 24 8.61 8.34 10.68
C LEU A 24 8.97 8.75 12.11
N HIS A 25 8.06 9.46 12.79
CA HIS A 25 8.26 9.88 14.17
C HIS A 25 8.12 8.69 15.14
N SER A 26 7.02 7.95 15.10
CA SER A 26 6.73 6.86 16.04
C SER A 26 7.73 5.70 15.92
N ARG A 27 8.26 5.46 14.73
CA ARG A 27 9.28 4.44 14.46
C ARG A 27 10.71 4.95 14.63
N SER A 28 10.88 6.23 15.04
CA SER A 28 12.20 6.84 15.28
C SER A 28 13.14 6.70 14.07
N PHE A 29 12.62 6.89 12.85
CA PHE A 29 13.48 6.89 11.66
C PHE A 29 14.55 8.00 11.81
N PRO A 30 15.83 7.74 11.54
CA PRO A 30 16.93 8.67 11.83
C PRO A 30 16.94 9.85 10.85
N ILE A 31 16.25 10.92 11.18
CA ILE A 31 16.10 12.14 10.36
C ILE A 31 17.01 13.25 10.92
N SER A 32 17.84 13.85 10.05
CA SER A 32 18.62 15.07 10.35
C SER A 32 17.94 16.33 9.83
N ASN A 33 17.13 16.20 8.77
CA ASN A 33 16.34 17.30 8.21
C ASN A 33 15.11 16.72 7.50
N LEU A 34 13.95 17.36 7.64
CA LEU A 34 12.70 16.96 7.00
C LEU A 34 12.10 18.11 6.21
N LYS A 35 11.93 17.91 4.90
CA LYS A 35 11.22 18.83 4.00
C LYS A 35 9.82 18.30 3.69
N LEU A 36 8.83 19.16 3.78
CA LEU A 36 7.43 18.85 3.43
C LEU A 36 7.09 19.54 2.11
N LEU A 37 6.86 18.74 1.06
CA LEU A 37 6.65 19.23 -0.29
C LEU A 37 5.23 18.95 -0.75
N ALA A 38 4.57 19.95 -1.35
CA ALA A 38 3.25 19.82 -1.93
C ALA A 38 3.07 20.73 -3.14
N SER A 39 1.85 20.82 -3.67
CA SER A 39 1.50 21.80 -4.72
C SER A 39 1.53 23.24 -4.17
N GLU A 40 1.65 24.24 -5.05
CA GLU A 40 1.57 25.66 -4.69
C GLU A 40 0.31 26.01 -3.87
N ARG A 41 -0.82 25.34 -4.15
CA ARG A 41 -2.07 25.54 -3.40
C ARG A 41 -1.95 25.20 -1.91
N SER A 42 -1.07 24.27 -1.53
CA SER A 42 -0.88 23.81 -0.17
C SER A 42 0.38 24.41 0.48
N ALA A 43 1.18 25.13 -0.26
CA ALA A 43 2.37 25.80 0.27
C ALA A 43 1.99 26.86 1.31
N GLY A 44 2.84 27.01 2.34
CA GLY A 44 2.62 27.91 3.46
C GLY A 44 1.77 27.31 4.59
N THR A 45 1.09 26.18 4.38
CA THR A 45 0.46 25.45 5.51
C THR A 45 1.53 24.81 6.39
N THR A 46 1.16 24.48 7.63
CA THR A 46 2.07 23.82 8.57
C THR A 46 1.52 22.46 9.01
N LEU A 47 2.41 21.48 9.22
CA LEU A 47 2.07 20.15 9.70
C LEU A 47 2.92 19.80 10.94
N PRO A 48 2.37 19.10 11.93
CA PRO A 48 3.09 18.73 13.14
C PRO A 48 4.07 17.57 12.87
N PHE A 49 5.29 17.67 13.43
CA PHE A 49 6.26 16.59 13.45
C PHE A 49 7.18 16.72 14.68
N GLY A 50 7.24 15.67 15.53
CA GLY A 50 8.14 15.61 16.67
C GLY A 50 7.95 16.73 17.71
N GLY A 51 6.75 17.30 17.80
CA GLY A 51 6.43 18.43 18.69
C GLY A 51 6.65 19.80 18.07
N GLU A 52 7.13 19.89 16.84
CA GLU A 52 7.33 21.12 16.08
C GLU A 52 6.31 21.25 14.95
N MET A 53 6.09 22.47 14.46
CA MET A 53 5.28 22.75 13.28
C MET A 53 6.20 23.03 12.09
N LEU A 54 6.20 22.13 11.12
CA LEU A 54 6.99 22.26 9.89
C LEU A 54 6.18 22.90 8.77
N GLN A 55 6.76 23.85 8.07
CA GLN A 55 6.13 24.52 6.94
C GLN A 55 6.17 23.63 5.69
N VAL A 56 5.05 23.59 4.96
CA VAL A 56 4.94 22.93 3.66
C VAL A 56 5.42 23.89 2.57
N GLU A 57 6.33 23.42 1.74
CA GLU A 57 6.91 24.16 0.62
C GLU A 57 6.26 23.73 -0.70
N ALA A 58 6.15 24.66 -1.66
CA ALA A 58 5.85 24.31 -3.03
C ALA A 58 7.00 23.50 -3.65
N VAL A 59 6.69 22.36 -4.29
CA VAL A 59 7.72 21.57 -4.94
C VAL A 59 8.32 22.31 -6.14
N SER A 60 9.65 22.28 -6.24
CA SER A 60 10.44 22.88 -7.32
C SER A 60 11.64 22.02 -7.65
N GLY A 61 12.38 22.33 -8.71
CA GLY A 61 13.59 21.58 -9.08
C GLY A 61 14.69 21.62 -7.99
N ARG A 62 14.71 22.66 -7.15
CA ARG A 62 15.68 22.79 -6.03
C ARG A 62 15.22 22.12 -4.73
N SER A 63 13.99 21.66 -4.67
CA SER A 63 13.46 21.03 -3.45
C SER A 63 14.22 19.79 -3.04
N PHE A 64 14.86 19.13 -4.00
CA PHE A 64 15.62 17.90 -3.79
C PHE A 64 17.11 18.10 -3.51
N ASP A 65 17.60 19.35 -3.53
CA ASP A 65 18.99 19.65 -3.19
C ASP A 65 19.30 19.20 -1.76
N ASN A 66 20.37 18.42 -1.62
CA ASN A 66 20.79 17.84 -0.35
C ASN A 66 19.70 16.97 0.34
N VAL A 67 18.90 16.23 -0.41
CA VAL A 67 17.97 15.21 0.09
C VAL A 67 18.56 13.82 -0.16
N ASP A 68 18.49 12.93 0.83
CA ASP A 68 18.97 11.55 0.72
C ASP A 68 17.82 10.61 0.35
N LEU A 69 16.61 10.88 0.87
CA LEU A 69 15.42 10.05 0.69
C LEU A 69 14.20 10.90 0.38
N VAL A 70 13.44 10.52 -0.65
CA VAL A 70 12.12 11.08 -0.95
C VAL A 70 11.05 10.02 -0.77
N LEU A 71 10.07 10.26 0.09
CA LEU A 71 8.83 9.48 0.19
C LEU A 71 7.75 10.20 -0.63
N ALA A 72 7.41 9.64 -1.81
CA ALA A 72 6.50 10.28 -2.74
C ALA A 72 5.09 9.67 -2.67
N SER A 73 4.07 10.52 -2.43
CA SER A 73 2.65 10.17 -2.42
C SER A 73 1.78 11.28 -3.00
N ALA A 74 2.13 11.77 -4.19
CA ALA A 74 1.48 12.91 -4.84
C ALA A 74 0.77 12.56 -6.15
N GLY A 75 0.61 11.26 -6.43
CA GLY A 75 -0.03 10.74 -7.65
C GLY A 75 0.92 10.57 -8.84
N GLY A 76 0.50 9.75 -9.82
CA GLY A 76 1.38 9.26 -10.89
C GLY A 76 1.98 10.33 -11.79
N SER A 77 1.22 11.36 -12.17
CA SER A 77 1.74 12.47 -13.00
C SER A 77 2.82 13.27 -12.27
N THR A 78 2.61 13.53 -10.98
CA THR A 78 3.57 14.25 -10.14
C THR A 78 4.84 13.41 -9.92
N SER A 79 4.70 12.11 -9.68
CA SER A 79 5.83 11.19 -9.54
C SER A 79 6.65 11.10 -10.83
N LYS A 80 6.01 10.96 -11.99
CA LYS A 80 6.71 10.96 -13.29
C LYS A 80 7.52 12.24 -13.55
N LEU A 81 7.03 13.39 -13.07
CA LEU A 81 7.72 14.67 -13.22
C LEU A 81 8.89 14.81 -12.25
N TRP A 82 8.69 14.48 -10.96
CA TRP A 82 9.62 14.85 -9.91
C TRP A 82 10.56 13.74 -9.47
N ALA A 83 10.17 12.46 -9.56
CA ALA A 83 11.05 11.37 -9.13
C ALA A 83 12.38 11.31 -9.90
N PRO A 84 12.41 11.47 -11.25
CA PRO A 84 13.68 11.51 -11.98
C PRO A 84 14.55 12.71 -11.58
N GLN A 85 13.96 13.86 -11.25
CA GLN A 85 14.71 15.04 -10.81
C GLN A 85 15.32 14.83 -9.41
N ALA A 86 14.57 14.20 -8.49
CA ALA A 86 15.08 13.83 -7.18
C ALA A 86 16.25 12.86 -7.28
N VAL A 87 16.17 11.85 -8.16
CA VAL A 87 17.26 10.92 -8.42
C VAL A 87 18.47 11.61 -9.03
N ALA A 88 18.27 12.53 -9.97
CA ALA A 88 19.35 13.32 -10.56
C ALA A 88 20.04 14.23 -9.52
N ALA A 89 19.33 14.67 -8.48
CA ALA A 89 19.89 15.40 -7.33
C ALA A 89 20.58 14.48 -6.30
N GLY A 90 20.59 13.15 -6.51
CA GLY A 90 21.25 12.16 -5.67
C GLY A 90 20.36 11.49 -4.61
N ALA A 91 19.06 11.78 -4.57
CA ALA A 91 18.14 11.16 -3.65
C ALA A 91 17.69 9.76 -4.12
N VAL A 92 17.35 8.89 -3.17
CA VAL A 92 16.55 7.68 -3.44
C VAL A 92 15.08 8.02 -3.25
N VAL A 93 14.23 7.61 -4.18
CA VAL A 93 12.78 7.84 -4.17
C VAL A 93 12.03 6.55 -3.90
N ILE A 94 11.17 6.54 -2.89
CA ILE A 94 10.17 5.49 -2.67
C ILE A 94 8.82 6.05 -3.12
N ASP A 95 8.28 5.52 -4.22
CA ASP A 95 7.08 6.06 -4.87
C ASP A 95 5.84 5.21 -4.60
N ASN A 96 4.84 5.80 -3.93
CA ASN A 96 3.54 5.17 -3.67
C ASN A 96 2.59 5.18 -4.87
N SER A 97 2.90 5.90 -5.94
CA SER A 97 2.04 5.97 -7.13
C SER A 97 2.18 4.72 -8.01
N SER A 98 1.31 4.59 -9.00
CA SER A 98 1.42 3.52 -10.00
C SER A 98 2.44 3.80 -11.10
N ALA A 99 3.11 4.97 -11.08
CA ALA A 99 3.90 5.48 -12.20
C ALA A 99 5.04 4.54 -12.65
N PHE A 100 5.69 3.86 -11.71
CA PHE A 100 6.89 3.06 -11.97
C PHE A 100 6.74 1.58 -11.59
N ARG A 101 5.57 1.16 -11.07
CA ARG A 101 5.39 -0.20 -10.52
C ARG A 101 5.70 -1.30 -11.53
N MET A 102 5.33 -1.12 -12.80
CA MET A 102 5.53 -2.11 -13.84
C MET A 102 6.77 -1.85 -14.72
N ASP A 103 7.58 -0.82 -14.41
CA ASP A 103 8.87 -0.62 -15.05
C ASP A 103 9.83 -1.76 -14.65
N ALA A 104 10.42 -2.43 -15.63
CA ALA A 104 11.30 -3.59 -15.40
C ALA A 104 12.59 -3.21 -14.64
N THR A 105 13.01 -1.95 -14.70
CA THR A 105 14.23 -1.44 -14.04
C THR A 105 13.98 -0.91 -12.62
N VAL A 106 12.70 -0.80 -12.22
CA VAL A 106 12.29 -0.29 -10.90
C VAL A 106 11.80 -1.46 -10.05
N PRO A 107 12.44 -1.77 -8.91
CA PRO A 107 11.97 -2.81 -8.01
C PRO A 107 10.64 -2.41 -7.36
N LEU A 108 9.74 -3.39 -7.27
CA LEU A 108 8.44 -3.31 -6.59
C LEU A 108 8.55 -4.11 -5.30
N VAL A 109 8.49 -3.44 -4.13
CA VAL A 109 8.96 -4.02 -2.88
C VAL A 109 7.88 -4.09 -1.80
N VAL A 110 7.74 -5.28 -1.21
CA VAL A 110 7.05 -5.54 0.06
C VAL A 110 8.09 -6.16 0.99
N PRO A 111 8.53 -5.48 2.06
CA PRO A 111 9.64 -5.95 2.90
C PRO A 111 9.47 -7.35 3.49
N GLU A 112 8.25 -7.78 3.80
CA GLU A 112 7.95 -9.13 4.31
C GLU A 112 8.01 -10.21 3.21
N VAL A 113 8.01 -9.82 1.94
CA VAL A 113 7.92 -10.74 0.79
C VAL A 113 9.24 -10.83 0.03
N ASN A 114 9.72 -9.70 -0.49
CA ASN A 114 10.87 -9.64 -1.40
C ASN A 114 11.88 -8.53 -1.03
N PRO A 115 12.36 -8.46 0.24
CA PRO A 115 13.26 -7.38 0.69
C PRO A 115 14.57 -7.30 -0.11
N GLN A 116 15.01 -8.40 -0.70
CA GLN A 116 16.22 -8.46 -1.53
C GLN A 116 16.09 -7.64 -2.81
N ALA A 117 14.88 -7.48 -3.34
CA ALA A 117 14.64 -6.72 -4.57
C ALA A 117 15.03 -5.23 -4.42
N ALA A 118 14.98 -4.70 -3.19
CA ALA A 118 15.37 -3.33 -2.92
C ALA A 118 16.81 -3.01 -3.34
N ALA A 119 17.73 -3.98 -3.28
CA ALA A 119 19.13 -3.77 -3.65
C ALA A 119 19.36 -3.51 -5.15
N ALA A 120 18.38 -3.84 -5.99
CA ALA A 120 18.47 -3.64 -7.45
C ALA A 120 18.01 -2.25 -7.91
N HIS A 121 17.67 -1.32 -6.99
CA HIS A 121 17.18 0.00 -7.38
C HIS A 121 18.24 0.84 -8.10
N ARG A 122 17.77 1.70 -8.99
CA ARG A 122 18.57 2.71 -9.70
C ARG A 122 18.13 4.13 -9.31
N GLY A 123 17.83 4.32 -8.02
CA GLY A 123 17.34 5.56 -7.46
C GLY A 123 15.83 5.61 -7.23
N ILE A 124 15.02 4.77 -7.89
CA ILE A 124 13.58 4.68 -7.65
C ILE A 124 13.23 3.27 -7.17
N ILE A 125 12.37 3.19 -6.14
CA ILE A 125 11.72 1.98 -5.66
C ILE A 125 10.21 2.23 -5.67
N ALA A 126 9.45 1.34 -6.28
CA ALA A 126 7.99 1.43 -6.29
C ALA A 126 7.39 0.73 -5.07
N ASN A 127 6.45 1.41 -4.43
CA ASN A 127 5.58 0.86 -3.40
C ASN A 127 4.32 0.31 -4.09
N PRO A 128 3.93 -0.96 -3.84
CA PRO A 128 2.82 -1.57 -4.56
C PRO A 128 1.46 -0.96 -4.27
N ASN A 129 0.44 -1.43 -4.99
CA ASN A 129 -0.96 -1.14 -4.73
C ASN A 129 -1.36 -1.65 -3.34
N CYS A 130 -2.25 -0.94 -2.67
CA CYS A 130 -2.61 -1.23 -1.28
C CYS A 130 -3.22 -2.62 -1.10
N THR A 131 -4.14 -3.04 -1.96
CA THR A 131 -4.73 -4.39 -1.91
C THR A 131 -3.68 -5.45 -2.27
N THR A 132 -2.82 -5.19 -3.25
CA THR A 132 -1.71 -6.09 -3.57
C THR A 132 -0.78 -6.32 -2.37
N ILE A 133 -0.44 -5.27 -1.61
CA ILE A 133 0.40 -5.41 -0.41
C ILE A 133 -0.27 -6.28 0.63
N LEU A 134 -1.55 -6.00 0.95
CA LEU A 134 -2.29 -6.75 1.98
C LEU A 134 -2.39 -8.23 1.62
N MET A 135 -2.79 -8.54 0.38
CA MET A 135 -2.84 -9.91 -0.13
C MET A 135 -1.46 -10.57 -0.12
N ALA A 136 -0.43 -9.89 -0.62
CA ALA A 136 0.92 -10.46 -0.72
C ALA A 136 1.50 -10.82 0.65
N VAL A 137 1.31 -9.97 1.66
CA VAL A 137 1.74 -10.24 3.05
C VAL A 137 1.06 -11.49 3.59
N ALA A 138 -0.25 -11.67 3.34
CA ALA A 138 -1.01 -12.83 3.82
C ALA A 138 -0.72 -14.13 3.04
N VAL A 139 -0.51 -14.05 1.74
CA VAL A 139 -0.34 -15.23 0.87
C VAL A 139 1.10 -15.74 0.85
N TRP A 140 2.08 -14.85 0.90
CA TRP A 140 3.49 -15.21 0.76
C TRP A 140 4.00 -16.25 1.77
N PRO A 141 3.68 -16.20 3.07
CA PRO A 141 4.11 -17.21 4.02
C PRO A 141 3.65 -18.64 3.64
N LEU A 142 2.44 -18.75 3.09
CA LEU A 142 1.88 -20.03 2.63
C LEU A 142 2.54 -20.47 1.32
N HIS A 143 2.72 -19.53 0.38
CA HIS A 143 3.37 -19.77 -0.91
C HIS A 143 4.82 -20.30 -0.77
N LYS A 144 5.56 -19.82 0.25
CA LYS A 144 6.91 -20.32 0.54
C LYS A 144 6.96 -21.78 0.98
N VAL A 145 5.91 -22.25 1.63
CA VAL A 145 5.83 -23.65 2.14
C VAL A 145 5.27 -24.56 1.05
N LYS A 146 4.16 -24.15 0.44
CA LYS A 146 3.56 -24.84 -0.71
C LYS A 146 3.22 -23.82 -1.79
N PRO A 147 3.77 -23.94 -3.00
CA PRO A 147 3.51 -22.99 -4.05
C PRO A 147 2.04 -22.87 -4.41
N VAL A 148 1.51 -21.65 -4.32
CA VAL A 148 0.16 -21.33 -4.77
C VAL A 148 0.11 -21.38 -6.29
N GLN A 149 -0.85 -22.08 -6.85
CA GLN A 149 -1.08 -22.20 -8.30
C GLN A 149 -2.13 -21.22 -8.81
N ARG A 150 -3.14 -20.93 -7.96
CA ARG A 150 -4.22 -20.01 -8.33
C ARG A 150 -4.68 -19.18 -7.14
N ILE A 151 -4.98 -17.91 -7.41
CA ILE A 151 -5.55 -16.94 -6.46
C ILE A 151 -6.85 -16.42 -7.07
N VAL A 152 -7.95 -16.53 -6.34
CA VAL A 152 -9.19 -15.80 -6.60
C VAL A 152 -9.39 -14.84 -5.45
N VAL A 153 -9.48 -13.55 -5.73
CA VAL A 153 -9.63 -12.54 -4.69
C VAL A 153 -10.76 -11.56 -5.00
N ALA A 154 -11.59 -11.31 -4.00
CA ALA A 154 -12.54 -10.21 -4.01
C ALA A 154 -12.14 -9.20 -2.94
N THR A 155 -11.99 -7.92 -3.33
CA THR A 155 -11.61 -6.84 -2.42
C THR A 155 -12.81 -6.00 -2.03
N TYR A 156 -12.84 -5.54 -0.78
CA TYR A 156 -13.83 -4.66 -0.20
C TYR A 156 -13.10 -3.38 0.22
N GLN A 157 -13.07 -2.40 -0.71
CA GLN A 157 -12.19 -1.24 -0.59
C GLN A 157 -12.90 -0.02 -0.01
N SER A 158 -12.38 0.49 1.09
CA SER A 158 -12.91 1.66 1.81
C SER A 158 -12.73 2.97 1.04
N ALA A 159 -13.47 4.01 1.46
CA ALA A 159 -13.42 5.35 0.90
C ALA A 159 -12.02 5.97 0.98
N SER A 160 -11.28 5.71 2.06
CA SER A 160 -9.94 6.29 2.29
C SER A 160 -8.90 5.95 1.23
N GLY A 161 -9.09 4.86 0.45
CA GLY A 161 -8.25 4.55 -0.71
C GLY A 161 -8.31 5.61 -1.82
N ALA A 162 -9.37 6.43 -1.87
CA ALA A 162 -9.49 7.60 -2.74
C ALA A 162 -9.13 8.92 -2.03
N GLY A 163 -8.55 8.84 -0.82
CA GLY A 163 -8.03 9.97 -0.06
C GLY A 163 -9.00 10.57 0.97
N ALA A 164 -8.52 11.58 1.71
CA ALA A 164 -9.27 12.20 2.80
C ALA A 164 -10.62 12.82 2.32
N ARG A 165 -10.64 13.44 1.15
CA ARG A 165 -11.86 14.04 0.59
C ARG A 165 -12.94 13.00 0.31
N ALA A 166 -12.58 11.78 -0.07
CA ALA A 166 -13.53 10.69 -0.29
C ALA A 166 -14.19 10.22 1.01
N MET A 167 -13.45 10.21 2.11
CA MET A 167 -14.01 9.91 3.43
C MET A 167 -15.03 10.97 3.87
N GLU A 168 -14.71 12.26 3.66
CA GLU A 168 -15.62 13.35 4.00
C GLU A 168 -16.86 13.36 3.10
N GLU A 169 -16.70 13.08 1.80
CA GLU A 169 -17.82 12.91 0.89
C GLU A 169 -18.75 11.78 1.34
N MET A 170 -18.23 10.61 1.68
CA MET A 170 -19.06 9.50 2.17
C MET A 170 -19.82 9.86 3.47
N LYS A 171 -19.19 10.57 4.40
CA LYS A 171 -19.87 11.06 5.63
C LYS A 171 -20.98 12.06 5.30
N ALA A 172 -20.72 12.98 4.36
CA ALA A 172 -21.72 13.97 3.91
C ALA A 172 -22.89 13.27 3.18
N GLN A 173 -22.60 12.29 2.32
CA GLN A 173 -23.61 11.47 1.66
C GLN A 173 -24.52 10.74 2.68
N ALA A 174 -23.93 10.13 3.71
CA ALA A 174 -24.71 9.46 4.74
C ALA A 174 -25.68 10.42 5.47
N ARG A 175 -25.20 11.62 5.81
CA ARG A 175 -26.06 12.64 6.44
C ARG A 175 -27.20 13.09 5.51
N ALA A 176 -26.90 13.36 4.25
CA ALA A 176 -27.90 13.79 3.26
C ALA A 176 -28.97 12.70 3.04
N ILE A 177 -28.56 11.45 2.84
CA ILE A 177 -29.51 10.32 2.66
C ILE A 177 -30.42 10.16 3.87
N LEU A 178 -29.87 10.22 5.09
CA LEU A 178 -30.67 10.10 6.32
C LEU A 178 -31.61 11.29 6.53
N ALA A 179 -31.28 12.45 6.00
CA ALA A 179 -32.16 13.64 5.99
C ALA A 179 -33.19 13.64 4.85
N GLY A 180 -33.20 12.63 3.96
CA GLY A 180 -34.08 12.59 2.79
C GLY A 180 -33.61 13.52 1.65
N GLU A 181 -32.35 13.94 1.69
CA GLU A 181 -31.74 14.83 0.69
C GLU A 181 -30.96 14.01 -0.37
N THR A 182 -30.76 14.60 -1.55
CA THR A 182 -29.93 14.00 -2.61
C THR A 182 -28.45 14.12 -2.26
N PRO A 183 -27.69 13.01 -2.15
CA PRO A 183 -26.26 13.05 -1.87
C PRO A 183 -25.46 13.59 -3.06
N LYS A 184 -24.40 14.36 -2.80
CA LYS A 184 -23.45 14.81 -3.82
C LYS A 184 -22.40 13.74 -4.12
N THR A 185 -21.90 13.72 -5.35
CA THR A 185 -20.90 12.76 -5.87
C THR A 185 -19.80 13.55 -6.59
N ASP A 186 -18.84 14.10 -5.84
CA ASP A 186 -17.74 14.91 -6.38
C ASP A 186 -16.47 14.07 -6.60
N ILE A 187 -16.25 13.02 -5.80
CA ILE A 187 -15.08 12.13 -5.84
C ILE A 187 -15.44 10.79 -6.49
N PHE A 188 -16.55 10.19 -6.07
CA PHE A 188 -17.03 8.95 -6.64
C PHE A 188 -18.11 9.21 -7.70
N PRO A 189 -18.22 8.33 -8.74
CA PRO A 189 -19.26 8.50 -9.77
C PRO A 189 -20.67 8.18 -9.26
N TYR A 190 -20.77 7.51 -8.11
CA TYR A 190 -22.03 7.11 -7.47
C TYR A 190 -21.95 7.38 -5.97
N PRO A 191 -23.08 7.55 -5.27
CA PRO A 191 -23.07 7.58 -3.82
C PRO A 191 -22.46 6.29 -3.26
N LEU A 192 -21.52 6.43 -2.34
CA LEU A 192 -20.90 5.30 -1.65
C LEU A 192 -21.62 4.97 -0.34
N ALA A 193 -22.15 5.98 0.36
CA ALA A 193 -22.90 5.76 1.59
C ALA A 193 -24.13 4.88 1.33
N PHE A 194 -24.27 3.80 2.10
CA PHE A 194 -25.33 2.78 1.97
C PHE A 194 -25.38 2.07 0.61
N ASN A 195 -24.28 2.05 -0.13
CA ASN A 195 -24.15 1.46 -1.46
C ASN A 195 -22.80 0.77 -1.62
N LEU A 196 -22.66 -0.04 -2.64
CA LEU A 196 -21.40 -0.58 -3.13
C LEU A 196 -21.41 -0.61 -4.66
N PHE A 197 -20.21 -0.55 -5.25
CA PHE A 197 -20.07 -0.67 -6.70
C PHE A 197 -18.69 -1.23 -7.08
N PRO A 198 -18.56 -1.92 -8.22
CA PRO A 198 -17.26 -2.35 -8.75
C PRO A 198 -16.33 -1.15 -8.92
N HIS A 199 -15.04 -1.36 -8.77
CA HIS A 199 -14.06 -0.28 -8.84
C HIS A 199 -14.10 0.43 -10.20
N ASN A 200 -14.20 1.75 -10.19
CA ASN A 200 -14.54 2.61 -11.34
C ASN A 200 -13.33 3.07 -12.17
N THR A 201 -12.20 2.34 -12.13
CA THR A 201 -11.07 2.58 -13.05
C THR A 201 -11.36 2.03 -14.44
N PRO A 202 -10.64 2.49 -15.49
CA PRO A 202 -10.85 2.02 -16.86
C PRO A 202 -10.84 0.49 -16.99
N ILE A 203 -11.71 -0.03 -17.84
CA ILE A 203 -11.87 -1.46 -18.10
C ILE A 203 -11.13 -1.81 -19.40
N ASN A 204 -10.40 -2.93 -19.41
CA ASN A 204 -9.71 -3.46 -20.57
C ASN A 204 -10.62 -4.38 -21.43
N ASP A 205 -10.11 -4.86 -22.56
CA ASP A 205 -10.84 -5.72 -23.50
C ASP A 205 -11.25 -7.09 -22.91
N LEU A 206 -10.67 -7.50 -21.80
CA LEU A 206 -11.01 -8.73 -21.08
C LEU A 206 -12.09 -8.51 -20.00
N GLY A 207 -12.57 -7.27 -19.82
CA GLY A 207 -13.56 -6.91 -18.81
C GLY A 207 -12.99 -6.65 -17.42
N TYR A 208 -11.67 -6.62 -17.24
CA TYR A 208 -11.03 -6.27 -15.96
C TYR A 208 -10.75 -4.77 -15.88
N CYS A 209 -11.03 -4.20 -14.72
CA CYS A 209 -10.64 -2.82 -14.46
C CYS A 209 -9.13 -2.70 -14.13
N GLU A 210 -8.60 -1.49 -14.26
CA GLU A 210 -7.17 -1.22 -13.99
C GLU A 210 -6.74 -1.64 -12.58
N GLU A 211 -7.61 -1.46 -11.58
CA GLU A 211 -7.32 -1.84 -10.19
C GLU A 211 -7.16 -3.36 -10.03
N GLU A 212 -8.00 -4.14 -10.69
CA GLU A 212 -7.91 -5.61 -10.71
C GLU A 212 -6.64 -6.09 -11.40
N MET A 213 -6.26 -5.45 -12.50
CA MET A 213 -5.03 -5.77 -13.22
C MET A 213 -3.76 -5.42 -12.42
N LYS A 214 -3.81 -4.40 -11.54
CA LYS A 214 -2.71 -4.14 -10.59
C LYS A 214 -2.48 -5.34 -9.69
N MET A 215 -3.53 -5.92 -9.12
CA MET A 215 -3.39 -7.11 -8.26
C MET A 215 -2.74 -8.28 -9.01
N VAL A 216 -3.12 -8.51 -10.26
CA VAL A 216 -2.54 -9.58 -11.09
C VAL A 216 -1.06 -9.34 -11.38
N ASN A 217 -0.75 -8.17 -11.96
CA ASN A 217 0.58 -7.88 -12.50
C ASN A 217 1.60 -7.62 -11.38
N GLU A 218 1.20 -6.87 -10.37
CA GLU A 218 2.08 -6.52 -9.25
C GLU A 218 2.39 -7.74 -8.39
N THR A 219 1.42 -8.63 -8.13
CA THR A 219 1.66 -9.87 -7.38
C THR A 219 2.68 -10.76 -8.08
N ARG A 220 2.55 -10.95 -9.40
CA ARG A 220 3.53 -11.72 -10.18
C ARG A 220 4.94 -11.12 -10.08
N LYS A 221 5.04 -9.81 -10.22
CA LYS A 221 6.33 -9.10 -10.10
C LYS A 221 6.94 -9.24 -8.70
N ILE A 222 6.14 -9.10 -7.65
CA ILE A 222 6.58 -9.20 -6.25
C ILE A 222 7.00 -10.63 -5.91
N PHE A 223 6.25 -11.64 -6.36
CA PHE A 223 6.56 -13.06 -6.13
C PHE A 223 7.65 -13.59 -7.08
N GLY A 224 7.97 -12.85 -8.13
CA GLY A 224 9.00 -13.23 -9.10
C GLY A 224 8.60 -14.43 -9.97
N THR A 225 7.31 -14.60 -10.26
CA THR A 225 6.79 -15.69 -11.08
C THR A 225 5.54 -15.28 -11.87
N ASP A 226 5.46 -15.70 -13.12
CA ASP A 226 4.29 -15.53 -13.98
C ASP A 226 3.34 -16.74 -13.96
N GLU A 227 3.71 -17.82 -13.27
CA GLU A 227 2.97 -19.09 -13.28
C GLU A 227 1.69 -19.05 -12.47
N ILE A 228 1.59 -18.18 -11.46
CA ILE A 228 0.41 -18.07 -10.62
C ILE A 228 -0.75 -17.49 -11.45
N LYS A 229 -1.86 -18.24 -11.49
CA LYS A 229 -3.11 -17.80 -12.10
C LYS A 229 -3.85 -16.91 -11.12
N ILE A 230 -4.10 -15.66 -11.47
CA ILE A 230 -4.73 -14.69 -10.56
C ILE A 230 -5.94 -14.07 -11.24
N THR A 231 -7.05 -14.00 -10.54
CA THR A 231 -8.22 -13.21 -10.92
C THR A 231 -8.68 -12.40 -9.71
N ALA A 232 -9.06 -11.15 -9.93
CA ALA A 232 -9.49 -10.23 -8.90
C ALA A 232 -10.82 -9.57 -9.26
N THR A 233 -11.64 -9.29 -8.26
CA THR A 233 -12.82 -8.43 -8.36
C THR A 233 -12.70 -7.36 -7.30
N CYS A 234 -12.56 -6.11 -7.71
CA CYS A 234 -12.39 -4.98 -6.80
C CYS A 234 -13.70 -4.23 -6.61
N VAL A 235 -14.12 -4.04 -5.35
CA VAL A 235 -15.41 -3.40 -5.01
C VAL A 235 -15.19 -2.27 -4.01
N ARG A 236 -15.80 -1.11 -4.28
CA ARG A 236 -15.94 -0.03 -3.30
C ARG A 236 -17.08 -0.34 -2.35
N VAL A 237 -16.82 -0.20 -1.05
CA VAL A 237 -17.80 -0.44 0.01
C VAL A 237 -17.91 0.75 0.96
N PRO A 238 -19.04 0.95 1.65
CA PRO A 238 -19.30 2.10 2.51
C PRO A 238 -18.57 1.99 3.87
N VAL A 239 -17.27 1.76 3.80
CA VAL A 239 -16.33 1.71 4.94
C VAL A 239 -15.41 2.92 4.85
N LEU A 240 -15.15 3.61 5.97
CA LEU A 240 -14.32 4.80 5.97
C LEU A 240 -12.85 4.49 5.73
N ARG A 241 -12.26 3.57 6.49
CA ARG A 241 -10.82 3.23 6.48
C ARG A 241 -10.63 1.73 6.68
N ALA A 242 -9.52 1.19 6.18
CA ALA A 242 -9.15 -0.21 6.06
C ALA A 242 -9.91 -0.97 4.96
N HIS A 243 -9.15 -1.77 4.21
CA HIS A 243 -9.69 -2.67 3.20
C HIS A 243 -9.87 -4.06 3.78
N SER A 244 -10.77 -4.85 3.17
CA SER A 244 -10.87 -6.27 3.43
C SER A 244 -10.79 -7.05 2.13
N GLU A 245 -10.40 -8.32 2.23
CA GLU A 245 -10.29 -9.20 1.06
C GLU A 245 -10.75 -10.61 1.41
N ALA A 246 -11.56 -11.21 0.53
CA ALA A 246 -11.86 -12.62 0.53
C ALA A 246 -10.93 -13.31 -0.47
N ILE A 247 -10.13 -14.27 -0.01
CA ILE A 247 -9.08 -14.90 -0.81
C ILE A 247 -9.32 -16.41 -0.83
N ASN A 248 -9.39 -16.96 -2.05
CA ASN A 248 -9.34 -18.39 -2.31
C ASN A 248 -7.99 -18.74 -2.95
N LEU A 249 -7.30 -19.73 -2.40
CA LEU A 249 -6.01 -20.21 -2.86
C LEU A 249 -6.12 -21.67 -3.29
N GLU A 250 -5.57 -22.01 -4.44
CA GLU A 250 -5.38 -23.39 -4.87
C GLU A 250 -3.89 -23.74 -4.88
N PHE A 251 -3.57 -24.90 -4.34
CA PHE A 251 -2.20 -25.45 -4.28
C PHE A 251 -2.07 -26.70 -5.16
N ALA A 252 -0.84 -27.11 -5.44
CA ALA A 252 -0.61 -28.37 -6.18
C ALA A 252 -1.05 -29.61 -5.39
N GLU A 253 -0.98 -29.53 -4.05
CA GLU A 253 -1.28 -30.60 -3.12
C GLU A 253 -2.16 -30.08 -1.98
N PRO A 254 -2.90 -30.97 -1.28
CA PRO A 254 -3.70 -30.57 -0.13
C PRO A 254 -2.88 -29.81 0.91
N PHE A 255 -3.42 -28.71 1.40
CA PHE A 255 -2.82 -27.88 2.44
C PHE A 255 -3.84 -27.68 3.56
N SER A 256 -3.50 -28.19 4.75
CA SER A 256 -4.39 -28.13 5.91
C SER A 256 -4.61 -26.70 6.40
N ALA A 257 -5.85 -26.33 6.68
CA ALA A 257 -6.19 -25.03 7.29
C ALA A 257 -5.53 -24.86 8.69
N ILE A 258 -5.30 -25.95 9.41
CA ILE A 258 -4.60 -25.95 10.70
C ILE A 258 -3.13 -25.55 10.48
N GLU A 259 -2.45 -26.21 9.55
CA GLU A 259 -1.05 -25.92 9.20
C GLU A 259 -0.91 -24.48 8.68
N ALA A 260 -1.80 -24.04 7.78
CA ALA A 260 -1.81 -22.67 7.26
C ALA A 260 -1.96 -21.63 8.38
N ARG A 261 -2.83 -21.89 9.35
CA ARG A 261 -3.04 -21.01 10.51
C ARG A 261 -1.77 -20.90 11.37
N GLU A 262 -1.09 -21.99 11.63
CA GLU A 262 0.15 -21.96 12.43
C GLU A 262 1.27 -21.23 11.70
N ILE A 263 1.39 -21.38 10.38
CA ILE A 263 2.34 -20.61 9.57
C ILE A 263 2.04 -19.11 9.64
N LEU A 264 0.77 -18.72 9.50
CA LEU A 264 0.36 -17.31 9.52
C LEU A 264 0.54 -16.68 10.92
N LYS A 265 0.37 -17.42 12.01
CA LYS A 265 0.66 -16.93 13.35
C LYS A 265 2.13 -16.56 13.58
N GLN A 266 3.05 -17.18 12.84
CA GLN A 266 4.49 -16.93 12.92
C GLN A 266 4.98 -15.90 11.88
N ALA A 267 4.13 -15.49 10.97
CA ALA A 267 4.51 -14.62 9.87
C ALA A 267 4.59 -13.14 10.30
N SER A 268 5.63 -12.46 9.84
CA SER A 268 5.80 -11.03 10.07
C SER A 268 4.71 -10.21 9.36
N GLY A 269 4.24 -9.14 10.00
CA GLY A 269 3.23 -8.26 9.46
C GLY A 269 1.79 -8.81 9.52
N ILE A 270 1.58 -9.97 10.12
CA ILE A 270 0.27 -10.64 10.24
C ILE A 270 -0.12 -10.79 11.72
N LYS A 271 -1.40 -10.61 11.97
CA LYS A 271 -2.05 -11.05 13.20
C LYS A 271 -3.26 -11.92 12.87
N VAL A 272 -3.22 -13.20 13.29
CA VAL A 272 -4.37 -14.09 13.15
C VAL A 272 -5.44 -13.73 14.19
N VAL A 273 -6.65 -13.48 13.71
CA VAL A 273 -7.82 -13.08 14.53
C VAL A 273 -8.97 -14.03 14.21
N GLU A 274 -9.20 -15.00 15.08
CA GLU A 274 -10.26 -16.00 14.92
C GLU A 274 -10.81 -16.43 16.27
N ASP A 275 -12.10 -16.21 16.50
CA ASP A 275 -12.88 -16.87 17.52
C ASP A 275 -14.15 -17.49 16.89
N TRP A 276 -14.07 -18.77 16.63
CA TRP A 276 -15.14 -19.52 15.97
C TRP A 276 -16.39 -19.68 16.85
N GLN A 277 -16.25 -19.67 18.18
CA GLN A 277 -17.37 -19.77 19.10
C GLN A 277 -18.13 -18.44 19.18
N ALA A 278 -17.41 -17.33 19.23
CA ALA A 278 -17.99 -16.00 19.22
C ALA A 278 -18.33 -15.49 17.82
N ASN A 279 -18.04 -16.26 16.75
CA ASN A 279 -18.13 -15.80 15.36
C ASN A 279 -17.43 -14.48 15.10
N TYR A 280 -16.21 -14.34 15.66
CA TYR A 280 -15.44 -13.12 15.63
C TYR A 280 -14.20 -13.27 14.72
N PHE A 281 -14.07 -12.37 13.75
CA PHE A 281 -13.08 -12.41 12.69
C PHE A 281 -12.62 -10.99 12.32
N PRO A 282 -11.56 -10.80 11.49
CA PRO A 282 -11.06 -9.47 11.15
C PRO A 282 -12.14 -8.54 10.60
N MET A 283 -12.13 -7.30 11.08
CA MET A 283 -13.03 -6.24 10.62
C MET A 283 -12.25 -4.97 10.28
N PRO A 284 -12.69 -4.18 9.27
CA PRO A 284 -12.03 -2.92 8.90
C PRO A 284 -11.94 -1.94 10.07
N ALA A 285 -12.97 -1.85 10.92
CA ALA A 285 -12.98 -0.96 12.08
C ALA A 285 -11.84 -1.26 13.07
N GLU A 286 -11.45 -2.53 13.19
CA GLU A 286 -10.36 -2.97 14.07
C GLU A 286 -8.99 -2.90 13.42
N ALA A 287 -8.93 -3.09 12.11
CA ALA A 287 -7.71 -2.97 11.33
C ALA A 287 -7.27 -1.51 11.15
N SER A 288 -8.20 -0.56 11.23
CA SER A 288 -7.89 0.87 11.11
C SER A 288 -6.88 1.32 12.16
N GLY A 289 -5.78 1.95 11.72
CA GLY A 289 -4.69 2.41 12.57
C GLY A 289 -3.75 1.30 13.06
N LYS A 290 -3.89 0.05 12.57
CA LYS A 290 -2.98 -1.06 12.90
C LYS A 290 -1.91 -1.24 11.83
N ASP A 291 -0.76 -1.71 12.26
CA ASP A 291 0.37 -2.02 11.37
C ASP A 291 0.23 -3.40 10.74
N GLU A 292 -0.36 -4.35 11.47
CA GLU A 292 -0.53 -5.72 11.02
C GLU A 292 -1.74 -5.87 10.09
N VAL A 293 -1.62 -6.80 9.14
CA VAL A 293 -2.75 -7.35 8.39
C VAL A 293 -3.45 -8.39 9.28
N LEU A 294 -4.70 -8.12 9.63
CA LEU A 294 -5.52 -9.07 10.39
C LEU A 294 -6.03 -10.16 9.44
N VAL A 295 -5.70 -11.42 9.72
CA VAL A 295 -6.12 -12.57 8.90
C VAL A 295 -6.96 -13.51 9.75
N GLY A 296 -8.04 -14.02 9.18
CA GLY A 296 -8.92 -14.97 9.85
C GLY A 296 -9.83 -15.71 8.88
N ARG A 297 -10.80 -16.45 9.43
CA ARG A 297 -11.66 -17.37 8.67
C ARG A 297 -10.88 -18.33 7.78
N ILE A 298 -9.70 -18.75 8.26
CA ILE A 298 -8.83 -19.71 7.56
C ILE A 298 -9.51 -21.07 7.61
N ARG A 299 -9.93 -21.58 6.46
CA ARG A 299 -10.69 -22.81 6.34
C ARG A 299 -10.41 -23.55 5.04
N GLN A 300 -10.70 -24.84 5.06
CA GLN A 300 -10.64 -25.65 3.84
C GLN A 300 -11.71 -25.19 2.85
N ASP A 301 -11.36 -25.10 1.58
CA ASP A 301 -12.34 -24.94 0.50
C ASP A 301 -13.07 -26.27 0.31
N ILE A 302 -14.38 -26.25 0.50
CA ILE A 302 -15.23 -27.47 0.36
C ILE A 302 -15.46 -27.85 -1.10
N SER A 303 -15.13 -26.97 -2.04
CA SER A 303 -15.33 -27.18 -3.48
C SER A 303 -14.08 -27.68 -4.20
N HIS A 304 -12.89 -27.57 -3.55
CA HIS A 304 -11.63 -28.00 -4.14
C HIS A 304 -10.70 -28.68 -3.11
N PRO A 305 -10.21 -29.92 -3.37
CA PRO A 305 -9.46 -30.70 -2.38
C PRO A 305 -8.13 -30.06 -1.98
N CYS A 306 -7.53 -29.22 -2.82
CA CYS A 306 -6.30 -28.49 -2.56
C CYS A 306 -6.53 -27.00 -2.31
N GLY A 307 -7.77 -26.61 -1.98
CA GLY A 307 -8.18 -25.22 -1.80
C GLY A 307 -8.16 -24.78 -0.34
N LEU A 308 -7.74 -23.53 -0.10
CA LEU A 308 -7.89 -22.82 1.16
C LEU A 308 -8.61 -21.51 0.95
N GLU A 309 -9.42 -21.12 1.91
CA GLU A 309 -10.02 -19.81 1.96
C GLU A 309 -9.59 -19.05 3.21
N MET A 310 -9.43 -17.73 3.07
CA MET A 310 -9.18 -16.83 4.16
C MET A 310 -9.87 -15.48 3.94
N TRP A 311 -10.04 -14.76 5.03
CA TRP A 311 -10.48 -13.39 5.07
C TRP A 311 -9.44 -12.53 5.73
N LEU A 312 -9.17 -11.35 5.19
CA LEU A 312 -8.30 -10.39 5.83
C LEU A 312 -8.93 -8.98 5.93
N SER A 313 -8.42 -8.21 6.86
CA SER A 313 -8.63 -6.77 6.93
C SER A 313 -7.30 -6.09 7.25
N GLY A 314 -6.97 -5.01 6.54
CA GLY A 314 -5.72 -4.28 6.74
C GLY A 314 -5.87 -2.79 6.46
N ASP A 315 -5.09 -1.99 7.17
CA ASP A 315 -5.10 -0.54 6.96
C ASP A 315 -4.33 -0.18 5.68
N GLN A 316 -5.07 0.20 4.65
CA GLN A 316 -4.48 0.50 3.33
C GLN A 316 -3.71 1.83 3.29
N ILE A 317 -3.88 2.72 4.29
CA ILE A 317 -3.04 3.93 4.41
C ILE A 317 -1.75 3.59 5.15
N ARG A 318 -1.79 2.69 6.14
CA ARG A 318 -0.60 2.22 6.88
C ARG A 318 0.11 1.11 6.10
N LYS A 319 -0.17 -0.16 6.38
CA LYS A 319 0.53 -1.27 5.70
C LYS A 319 0.37 -1.24 4.19
N GLY A 320 -0.80 -0.86 3.69
CA GLY A 320 -1.05 -0.75 2.25
C GLY A 320 -0.34 0.42 1.55
N ALA A 321 0.30 1.36 2.28
CA ALA A 321 0.95 2.53 1.68
C ALA A 321 2.10 3.06 2.55
N ALA A 322 1.82 3.93 3.53
CA ALA A 322 2.82 4.70 4.28
C ALA A 322 3.76 3.79 5.07
N LEU A 323 3.24 2.81 5.80
CA LEU A 323 4.05 1.89 6.59
C LEU A 323 4.98 1.05 5.69
N ASN A 324 4.46 0.52 4.58
CA ASN A 324 5.30 -0.25 3.65
C ASN A 324 6.43 0.62 3.08
N ALA A 325 6.15 1.89 2.76
CA ALA A 325 7.16 2.83 2.29
C ALA A 325 8.21 3.15 3.37
N VAL A 326 7.80 3.34 4.63
CA VAL A 326 8.73 3.56 5.76
C VAL A 326 9.56 2.29 6.03
N GLN A 327 8.96 1.11 5.99
CA GLN A 327 9.68 -0.16 6.13
C GLN A 327 10.72 -0.37 4.99
N ILE A 328 10.41 0.05 3.76
CA ILE A 328 11.39 0.06 2.67
C ILE A 328 12.53 1.04 3.01
N ALA A 329 12.23 2.24 3.52
CA ALA A 329 13.25 3.20 3.94
C ALA A 329 14.15 2.65 5.06
N GLU A 330 13.56 1.99 6.07
CA GLU A 330 14.29 1.30 7.14
C GLU A 330 15.21 0.20 6.59
N LEU A 331 14.70 -0.61 5.66
CA LEU A 331 15.48 -1.66 4.99
C LEU A 331 16.68 -1.07 4.23
N LEU A 332 16.48 0.04 3.51
CA LEU A 332 17.56 0.71 2.79
C LEU A 332 18.60 1.30 3.74
N ALA A 333 18.15 1.92 4.83
CA ALA A 333 19.04 2.47 5.86
C ALA A 333 19.87 1.36 6.54
N GLN A 334 19.25 0.25 6.90
CA GLN A 334 19.91 -0.90 7.52
C GLN A 334 20.96 -1.56 6.62
N LYS A 335 20.74 -1.53 5.30
CA LYS A 335 21.63 -2.13 4.28
C LYS A 335 22.58 -1.14 3.63
N ASP A 336 22.62 0.11 4.09
CA ASP A 336 23.40 1.22 3.49
C ASP A 336 23.13 1.43 1.99
N LEU A 337 21.85 1.30 1.60
CA LEU A 337 21.36 1.42 0.22
C LEU A 337 20.70 2.79 -0.07
N LEU A 338 20.74 3.75 0.85
CA LEU A 338 20.22 5.12 0.64
C LEU A 338 21.18 6.03 -0.15
N ARG A 339 22.19 5.46 -0.79
CA ARG A 339 23.04 6.14 -1.76
C ARG A 339 22.69 5.64 -3.14
N THR A 340 22.36 6.54 -4.06
CA THR A 340 22.18 6.15 -5.46
C THR A 340 23.50 5.54 -5.95
N PRO A 341 23.51 4.33 -6.51
CA PRO A 341 24.70 3.81 -7.17
C PRO A 341 25.11 4.82 -8.24
N VAL A 342 26.28 5.43 -8.08
CA VAL A 342 26.86 6.27 -9.12
C VAL A 342 26.96 5.39 -10.35
N ALA A 343 26.21 5.70 -11.41
CA ALA A 343 26.33 5.00 -12.68
C ALA A 343 27.81 4.99 -13.03
N ALA A 344 28.41 3.80 -13.13
CA ALA A 344 29.77 3.68 -13.60
C ALA A 344 29.82 4.41 -14.95
N ALA A 345 30.56 5.50 -15.00
CA ALA A 345 30.77 6.23 -16.22
C ALA A 345 31.28 5.20 -17.24
N SER A 346 30.46 4.91 -18.24
CA SER A 346 30.87 4.12 -19.40
C SER A 346 31.97 4.90 -20.10
N ASN A 347 33.22 4.46 -19.86
CA ASN A 347 34.37 4.87 -20.66
C ASN A 347 34.21 4.40 -22.12
#